data_af75a4b02574cdc43e1ebfc67388698d
#
_entry.id   af75a4b02574cdc43e1ebfc67388698d
#
_cell.length_a   1.000
_cell.length_b   1.000
_cell.length_c   1.000
_cell.angle_alpha   90.00
_cell.angle_beta   90.00
_cell.angle_gamma   90.00
#
_symmetry.space_group_name_H-M   'P 1'
#
loop_
_entity.id
_entity.type
_entity.pdbx_description
1 polymer ?
#
loop_
_entity_poly.entity_id
_entity_poly.type
_entity_poly.pdbx_seq_one_letter_code
_entity_poly.pdbx_strand_id
1 'polypeptide(L)'
;NSRLDKKITVDETINKAYGSCVYIHIKDQITIQDLLYGLMLRSGNDCALMLAKSVGGSVDRFVEMMNEKARDIGMKQTHFSNPSGLDEEDEGNLSTVKEMAILYRYCCQNPLFNQIVKTKEYKRLDGKGYWHNKNRLLKEYPYCVGGKTGYTKKAKRTLITRAIKKQVDLIIVTFNCGNDFEFHQKKYEECFKNYEKLVLFDKGVRDIKGNWYLFENDLLMSKEKDESVSYLIHNEEMFIYRNQTYIKKIKLKRYRFRDFYLMILKDLVYE
;
A
#
# COMPACT_ATOMS: atom_id res chain seq x y z
N ASN A 1 -14.76 12.66 -0.83
CA ASN A 1 -13.96 13.55 -1.69
C ASN A 1 -13.73 14.93 -1.07
N SER A 2 -14.62 15.46 -0.24
CA SER A 2 -14.49 16.80 0.39
C SER A 2 -13.21 17.03 1.23
N ARG A 3 -12.53 15.98 1.71
CA ARG A 3 -11.28 16.12 2.47
C ARG A 3 -10.05 16.34 1.60
N LEU A 4 -10.03 15.82 0.38
CA LEU A 4 -8.89 15.96 -0.54
C LEU A 4 -8.82 17.37 -1.15
N ASP A 5 -9.98 17.97 -1.39
CA ASP A 5 -10.11 19.32 -1.96
C ASP A 5 -9.87 20.41 -0.90
N LYS A 6 -9.78 20.03 0.38
CA LYS A 6 -9.47 20.97 1.46
C LYS A 6 -8.14 21.64 1.20
N LYS A 7 -8.16 22.98 1.12
CA LYS A 7 -6.94 23.79 1.07
C LYS A 7 -6.41 24.03 2.47
N ILE A 8 -5.11 23.98 2.60
CA ILE A 8 -4.38 24.40 3.81
C ILE A 8 -3.41 25.52 3.44
N THR A 9 -3.19 26.41 4.40
CA THR A 9 -2.18 27.47 4.26
C THR A 9 -0.82 26.88 4.64
N VAL A 10 0.14 27.01 3.74
CA VAL A 10 1.52 26.64 4.03
C VAL A 10 2.11 27.62 5.03
N ASP A 11 2.72 27.10 6.08
CA ASP A 11 3.35 27.89 7.14
C ASP A 11 4.83 27.53 7.37
N GLU A 12 5.43 28.10 8.40
CA GLU A 12 6.85 27.94 8.71
C GLU A 12 7.30 26.52 9.00
N THR A 13 6.37 25.56 9.14
CA THR A 13 6.69 24.13 9.31
C THR A 13 7.60 23.62 8.18
N ILE A 14 7.44 24.16 6.96
CA ILE A 14 8.29 23.80 5.81
C ILE A 14 9.73 24.27 5.92
N ASN A 15 10.09 25.20 6.80
CA ASN A 15 11.46 25.68 6.98
C ASN A 15 12.39 24.55 7.46
N LYS A 16 11.84 23.49 8.04
CA LYS A 16 12.57 22.28 8.41
C LYS A 16 12.79 21.30 7.24
N ALA A 17 12.18 21.57 6.07
CA ALA A 17 12.33 20.71 4.90
C ALA A 17 13.68 20.97 4.23
N TYR A 18 14.40 19.89 3.94
CA TYR A 18 15.60 19.92 3.12
C TYR A 18 15.64 18.70 2.18
N GLY A 19 16.62 18.66 1.27
CA GLY A 19 16.72 17.58 0.29
C GLY A 19 15.68 17.70 -0.83
N SER A 20 14.90 16.65 -1.07
CA SER A 20 13.85 16.66 -2.11
C SER A 20 12.65 17.47 -1.67
N CYS A 21 12.40 18.61 -2.31
CA CYS A 21 11.21 19.44 -2.10
C CYS A 21 10.47 19.67 -3.42
N VAL A 22 9.21 20.04 -3.35
CA VAL A 22 8.41 20.53 -4.50
C VAL A 22 8.32 22.06 -4.50
N TYR A 23 8.97 22.70 -3.51
CA TYR A 23 9.11 24.14 -3.38
C TYR A 23 7.79 24.88 -3.25
N ILE A 24 6.93 24.42 -2.32
CA ILE A 24 5.79 25.20 -1.85
C ILE A 24 6.30 26.34 -0.97
N HIS A 25 5.59 27.48 -0.97
CA HIS A 25 6.02 28.69 -0.25
C HIS A 25 5.05 28.98 0.90
N ILE A 26 5.57 29.62 1.95
CA ILE A 26 4.77 30.11 3.06
C ILE A 26 3.66 31.02 2.51
N LYS A 27 2.42 30.86 3.03
CA LYS A 27 1.17 31.49 2.60
C LYS A 27 0.56 30.91 1.31
N ASP A 28 1.19 29.98 0.60
CA ASP A 28 0.52 29.27 -0.49
C ASP A 28 -0.75 28.55 0.06
N GLN A 29 -1.81 28.56 -0.76
CA GLN A 29 -3.02 27.78 -0.52
C GLN A 29 -2.96 26.51 -1.36
N ILE A 30 -2.69 25.39 -0.73
CA ILE A 30 -2.48 24.10 -1.42
C ILE A 30 -3.49 23.06 -0.95
N THR A 31 -3.98 22.22 -1.86
CA THR A 31 -4.90 21.14 -1.50
C THR A 31 -4.20 19.97 -0.85
N ILE A 32 -4.91 19.23 -0.01
CA ILE A 32 -4.42 17.95 0.53
C ILE A 32 -4.07 17.00 -0.63
N GLN A 33 -4.85 17.02 -1.72
CA GLN A 33 -4.57 16.22 -2.91
C GLN A 33 -3.21 16.56 -3.53
N ASP A 34 -2.93 17.84 -3.79
CA ASP A 34 -1.63 18.26 -4.32
C ASP A 34 -0.48 17.82 -3.40
N LEU A 35 -0.63 18.01 -2.08
CA LEU A 35 0.39 17.57 -1.13
C LEU A 35 0.66 16.06 -1.18
N LEU A 36 -0.40 15.23 -1.30
CA LEU A 36 -0.26 13.78 -1.43
C LEU A 36 0.48 13.38 -2.72
N TYR A 37 0.14 14.01 -3.84
CA TYR A 37 0.83 13.78 -5.10
C TYR A 37 2.27 14.30 -5.08
N GLY A 38 2.52 15.47 -4.50
CA GLY A 38 3.86 16.01 -4.30
C GLY A 38 4.74 15.09 -3.46
N LEU A 39 4.19 14.57 -2.35
CA LEU A 39 4.88 13.60 -1.49
C LEU A 39 5.19 12.29 -2.24
N MET A 40 4.21 11.69 -2.89
CA MET A 40 4.36 10.35 -3.44
C MET A 40 5.13 10.33 -4.77
N LEU A 41 4.89 11.28 -5.67
CA LEU A 41 5.53 11.30 -6.99
C LEU A 41 6.93 11.95 -6.95
N ARG A 42 7.08 13.02 -6.15
CA ARG A 42 8.31 13.82 -6.12
C ARG A 42 9.16 13.60 -4.87
N SER A 43 8.61 12.91 -3.86
CA SER A 43 9.23 12.79 -2.53
C SER A 43 9.43 14.17 -1.88
N GLY A 44 8.41 15.04 -1.96
CA GLY A 44 8.47 16.39 -1.41
C GLY A 44 8.48 16.36 0.13
N ASN A 45 9.60 16.72 0.74
CA ASN A 45 9.74 16.75 2.20
C ASN A 45 8.92 17.90 2.82
N ASP A 46 8.78 19.01 2.10
CA ASP A 46 7.86 20.10 2.40
C ASP A 46 6.40 19.63 2.43
N CYS A 47 5.97 18.81 1.47
CA CYS A 47 4.66 18.18 1.48
C CYS A 47 4.51 17.21 2.66
N ALA A 48 5.54 16.42 2.99
CA ALA A 48 5.49 15.49 4.12
C ALA A 48 5.23 16.23 5.44
N LEU A 49 5.95 17.32 5.70
CA LEU A 49 5.79 18.12 6.91
C LEU A 49 4.40 18.77 7.00
N MET A 50 3.91 19.35 5.90
CA MET A 50 2.57 19.96 5.87
C MET A 50 1.45 18.94 6.08
N LEU A 51 1.55 17.75 5.46
CA LEU A 51 0.60 16.67 5.69
C LEU A 51 0.66 16.16 7.13
N ALA A 52 1.86 15.97 7.68
CA ALA A 52 2.04 15.55 9.06
C ALA A 52 1.35 16.51 10.04
N LYS A 53 1.61 17.82 9.90
CA LYS A 53 0.95 18.83 10.71
C LYS A 53 -0.56 18.86 10.52
N SER A 54 -1.03 18.77 9.27
CA SER A 54 -2.46 18.81 8.97
C SER A 54 -3.25 17.64 9.55
N VAL A 55 -2.64 16.46 9.65
CA VAL A 55 -3.27 15.24 10.15
C VAL A 55 -3.07 15.06 11.65
N GLY A 56 -1.86 15.28 12.14
CA GLY A 56 -1.48 15.07 13.55
C GLY A 56 -1.72 16.29 14.45
N GLY A 57 -1.95 17.48 13.87
CA GLY A 57 -1.94 18.75 14.60
C GLY A 57 -0.51 19.28 14.83
N SER A 58 0.45 18.40 14.97
CA SER A 58 1.90 18.68 14.97
C SER A 58 2.66 17.57 14.21
N VAL A 59 3.91 17.86 13.83
CA VAL A 59 4.79 16.88 13.21
C VAL A 59 5.08 15.74 14.18
N ASP A 60 5.38 16.06 15.45
CA ASP A 60 5.73 15.08 16.46
C ASP A 60 4.57 14.11 16.74
N ARG A 61 3.36 14.65 16.92
CA ARG A 61 2.17 13.80 17.09
C ARG A 61 1.92 12.90 15.88
N PHE A 62 2.18 13.38 14.67
CA PHE A 62 2.06 12.55 13.48
C PHE A 62 3.09 11.41 13.47
N VAL A 63 4.32 11.65 13.91
CA VAL A 63 5.37 10.62 14.06
C VAL A 63 4.94 9.57 15.10
N GLU A 64 4.35 9.99 16.23
CA GLU A 64 3.75 9.04 17.17
C GLU A 64 2.68 8.16 16.49
N MET A 65 1.77 8.78 15.72
CA MET A 65 0.73 8.04 14.96
C MET A 65 1.34 7.08 13.94
N MET A 66 2.46 7.43 13.27
CA MET A 66 3.20 6.53 12.38
C MET A 66 3.70 5.30 13.15
N ASN A 67 4.29 5.49 14.32
CA ASN A 67 4.79 4.41 15.17
C ASN A 67 3.66 3.56 15.77
N GLU A 68 2.55 4.18 16.19
CA GLU A 68 1.33 3.45 16.58
C GLU A 68 0.86 2.54 15.45
N LYS A 69 0.73 3.09 14.23
CA LYS A 69 0.31 2.32 13.06
C LYS A 69 1.28 1.20 12.70
N ALA A 70 2.58 1.42 12.81
CA ALA A 70 3.58 0.38 12.59
C ALA A 70 3.37 -0.81 13.55
N ARG A 71 3.15 -0.54 14.83
CA ARG A 71 2.83 -1.58 15.83
C ARG A 71 1.53 -2.33 15.50
N ASP A 72 0.46 -1.59 15.16
CA ASP A 72 -0.86 -2.15 14.82
C ASP A 72 -0.81 -3.16 13.68
N ILE A 73 0.04 -2.91 12.67
CA ILE A 73 0.18 -3.79 11.51
C ILE A 73 1.31 -4.81 11.64
N GLY A 74 1.94 -4.88 12.83
CA GLY A 74 2.92 -5.90 13.18
C GLY A 74 4.37 -5.62 12.76
N MET A 75 4.75 -4.36 12.54
CA MET A 75 6.11 -3.93 12.22
C MET A 75 6.92 -3.74 13.52
N LYS A 76 7.48 -4.82 14.04
CA LYS A 76 8.13 -4.85 15.37
C LYS A 76 9.56 -4.30 15.37
N GLN A 77 10.20 -4.20 14.21
CA GLN A 77 11.57 -3.74 14.01
C GLN A 77 11.61 -2.38 13.29
N THR A 78 10.46 -1.69 13.24
CA THR A 78 10.35 -0.37 12.60
C THR A 78 10.17 0.71 13.65
N HIS A 79 10.93 1.79 13.46
CA HIS A 79 10.81 3.02 14.22
C HIS A 79 10.88 4.21 13.26
N PHE A 80 9.92 5.12 13.36
CA PHE A 80 9.89 6.38 12.61
C PHE A 80 10.24 7.54 13.52
N SER A 81 11.23 8.34 13.13
CA SER A 81 11.64 9.56 13.81
C SER A 81 11.10 10.81 13.11
N ASN A 82 10.80 10.71 11.80
CA ASN A 82 10.27 11.83 11.03
C ASN A 82 9.39 11.36 9.84
N PRO A 83 8.52 12.24 9.29
CA PRO A 83 7.62 11.88 8.21
C PRO A 83 8.26 11.89 6.82
N SER A 84 9.46 12.45 6.67
CA SER A 84 10.15 12.62 5.39
C SER A 84 11.06 11.44 5.02
N GLY A 85 11.57 10.71 6.02
CA GLY A 85 12.56 9.66 5.84
C GLY A 85 14.00 10.19 5.70
N LEU A 86 14.25 11.45 6.02
CA LEU A 86 15.60 12.01 6.03
C LEU A 86 16.44 11.43 7.16
N ASP A 87 17.75 11.34 6.92
CA ASP A 87 18.70 10.98 7.95
C ASP A 87 18.74 12.06 9.04
N GLU A 88 18.74 11.63 10.29
CA GLU A 88 19.01 12.47 11.45
C GLU A 88 20.37 12.09 12.05
N GLU A 89 20.96 12.97 12.87
CA GLU A 89 22.36 12.77 13.33
C GLU A 89 22.49 11.47 14.11
N ASP A 90 21.66 11.25 15.11
CA ASP A 90 21.74 10.10 16.01
C ASP A 90 20.79 8.97 15.61
N GLU A 91 19.55 9.31 15.33
CA GLU A 91 18.49 8.36 14.98
C GLU A 91 17.82 8.80 13.68
N GLY A 92 17.39 7.88 12.89
CA GLY A 92 16.60 8.10 11.69
C GLY A 92 15.48 7.08 11.64
N ASN A 93 14.75 7.06 10.53
CA ASN A 93 13.76 6.01 10.32
C ASN A 93 14.46 4.66 10.14
N LEU A 94 14.10 3.69 10.96
CA LEU A 94 14.61 2.32 10.91
C LEU A 94 13.51 1.37 10.48
N SER A 95 13.82 0.42 9.60
CA SER A 95 12.88 -0.63 9.19
C SER A 95 13.61 -1.81 8.56
N THR A 96 12.86 -2.85 8.21
CA THR A 96 13.34 -3.98 7.41
C THR A 96 12.59 -4.05 6.08
N VAL A 97 13.19 -4.68 5.06
CA VAL A 97 12.53 -4.90 3.76
C VAL A 97 11.20 -5.65 3.91
N LYS A 98 11.15 -6.62 4.85
CA LYS A 98 9.93 -7.40 5.15
C LYS A 98 8.83 -6.51 5.71
N GLU A 99 9.16 -5.63 6.67
CA GLU A 99 8.17 -4.77 7.32
C GLU A 99 7.70 -3.65 6.39
N MET A 100 8.58 -3.12 5.53
CA MET A 100 8.16 -2.19 4.49
C MET A 100 7.25 -2.84 3.45
N ALA A 101 7.42 -4.13 3.17
CA ALA A 101 6.46 -4.88 2.34
C ALA A 101 5.10 -5.04 3.05
N ILE A 102 5.08 -5.25 4.37
CA ILE A 102 3.86 -5.28 5.18
C ILE A 102 3.13 -3.93 5.11
N LEU A 103 3.86 -2.83 5.32
CA LEU A 103 3.32 -1.47 5.23
C LEU A 103 2.73 -1.20 3.85
N TYR A 104 3.47 -1.49 2.80
CA TYR A 104 3.02 -1.24 1.43
C TYR A 104 1.75 -2.06 1.10
N ARG A 105 1.72 -3.34 1.49
CA ARG A 105 0.54 -4.20 1.35
C ARG A 105 -0.67 -3.64 2.11
N TYR A 106 -0.46 -3.11 3.32
CA TYR A 106 -1.51 -2.44 4.09
C TYR A 106 -2.05 -1.21 3.35
N CYS A 107 -1.16 -0.36 2.84
CA CYS A 107 -1.53 0.83 2.05
C CYS A 107 -2.30 0.47 0.77
N CYS A 108 -1.97 -0.65 0.12
CA CYS A 108 -2.66 -1.13 -1.08
C CYS A 108 -4.14 -1.49 -0.88
N GLN A 109 -4.61 -1.60 0.37
CA GLN A 109 -6.04 -1.75 0.67
C GLN A 109 -6.83 -0.45 0.42
N ASN A 110 -6.14 0.69 0.32
CA ASN A 110 -6.76 1.98 0.04
C ASN A 110 -6.74 2.28 -1.47
N PRO A 111 -7.91 2.40 -2.13
CA PRO A 111 -7.99 2.69 -3.57
C PRO A 111 -7.29 4.00 -3.97
N LEU A 112 -7.38 5.04 -3.14
CA LEU A 112 -6.72 6.32 -3.41
C LEU A 112 -5.19 6.18 -3.39
N PHE A 113 -4.63 5.42 -2.45
CA PHE A 113 -3.20 5.13 -2.44
C PHE A 113 -2.76 4.47 -3.76
N ASN A 114 -3.50 3.43 -4.20
CA ASN A 114 -3.21 2.74 -5.45
C ASN A 114 -3.28 3.69 -6.66
N GLN A 115 -4.26 4.59 -6.69
CA GLN A 115 -4.38 5.61 -7.74
C GLN A 115 -3.15 6.52 -7.76
N ILE A 116 -2.75 7.07 -6.60
CA ILE A 116 -1.63 8.01 -6.51
C ILE A 116 -0.32 7.36 -6.93
N VAL A 117 0.01 6.18 -6.37
CA VAL A 117 1.31 5.52 -6.65
C VAL A 117 1.43 4.99 -8.08
N LYS A 118 0.32 4.75 -8.77
CA LYS A 118 0.25 4.36 -10.19
C LYS A 118 0.37 5.55 -11.15
N THR A 119 0.11 6.76 -10.67
CA THR A 119 0.09 7.96 -11.51
C THR A 119 1.50 8.26 -12.03
N LYS A 120 1.63 8.35 -13.36
CA LYS A 120 2.89 8.66 -14.05
C LYS A 120 3.18 10.16 -14.02
N GLU A 121 2.13 10.95 -14.23
CA GLU A 121 2.17 12.40 -14.29
C GLU A 121 0.90 12.97 -13.64
N TYR A 122 1.03 14.02 -12.86
CA TYR A 122 -0.05 14.70 -12.18
C TYR A 122 -0.01 16.20 -12.48
N LYS A 123 -1.12 16.74 -13.00
CA LYS A 123 -1.31 18.17 -13.19
C LYS A 123 -1.72 18.79 -11.87
N ARG A 124 -0.95 19.76 -11.40
CA ARG A 124 -1.22 20.48 -10.16
C ARG A 124 -2.53 21.27 -10.26
N LEU A 125 -3.31 21.25 -9.18
CA LEU A 125 -4.59 21.97 -9.12
C LEU A 125 -4.42 23.50 -9.03
N ASP A 126 -3.24 23.95 -8.58
CA ASP A 126 -2.89 25.37 -8.57
C ASP A 126 -2.44 25.92 -9.94
N GLY A 127 -2.42 25.08 -10.97
CA GLY A 127 -2.02 25.45 -12.33
C GLY A 127 -0.52 25.63 -12.55
N LYS A 128 0.32 25.44 -11.53
CA LYS A 128 1.80 25.66 -11.60
C LYS A 128 2.56 24.51 -12.27
N GLY A 129 1.93 23.73 -13.16
CA GLY A 129 2.60 22.70 -13.96
C GLY A 129 2.31 21.27 -13.55
N TYR A 130 3.27 20.37 -13.83
CA TYR A 130 3.11 18.94 -13.70
C TYR A 130 4.17 18.32 -12.79
N TRP A 131 3.80 17.26 -12.09
CA TRP A 131 4.71 16.41 -11.35
C TRP A 131 4.81 15.02 -11.97
N HIS A 132 6.02 14.63 -12.38
CA HIS A 132 6.31 13.31 -12.90
C HIS A 132 6.75 12.36 -11.79
N ASN A 133 6.25 11.13 -11.81
CA ASN A 133 6.64 10.11 -10.84
C ASN A 133 8.11 9.69 -11.05
N LYS A 134 8.87 9.66 -9.95
CA LYS A 134 10.28 9.22 -9.95
C LYS A 134 10.42 7.70 -10.18
N ASN A 135 9.35 6.91 -9.98
CA ASN A 135 9.35 5.47 -10.25
C ASN A 135 9.29 5.22 -11.77
N ARG A 136 10.45 5.08 -12.39
CA ARG A 136 10.52 4.88 -13.84
C ARG A 136 9.95 3.54 -14.32
N LEU A 137 9.82 2.50 -13.44
CA LEU A 137 9.18 1.23 -13.82
C LEU A 137 7.73 1.40 -14.25
N LEU A 138 7.04 2.48 -13.85
CA LEU A 138 5.71 2.79 -14.36
C LEU A 138 5.68 3.03 -15.88
N LYS A 139 6.82 3.41 -16.47
CA LYS A 139 6.99 3.62 -17.91
C LYS A 139 7.70 2.43 -18.60
N GLU A 140 8.70 1.87 -17.92
CA GLU A 140 9.62 0.88 -18.47
C GLU A 140 9.13 -0.57 -18.32
N TYR A 141 8.21 -0.83 -17.37
CA TYR A 141 7.72 -2.17 -17.08
C TYR A 141 6.18 -2.23 -17.08
N PRO A 142 5.56 -2.88 -18.10
CA PRO A 142 4.10 -2.78 -18.34
C PRO A 142 3.24 -3.35 -17.20
N TYR A 143 3.80 -4.21 -16.37
CA TYR A 143 3.08 -4.82 -15.24
C TYR A 143 3.22 -4.02 -13.95
N CYS A 144 4.08 -2.99 -13.89
CA CYS A 144 4.25 -2.15 -12.70
C CYS A 144 3.00 -1.29 -12.48
N VAL A 145 2.40 -1.40 -11.30
CA VAL A 145 1.18 -0.69 -10.91
C VAL A 145 1.40 0.32 -9.79
N GLY A 146 2.63 0.52 -9.36
CA GLY A 146 2.94 1.52 -8.33
C GLY A 146 4.27 1.29 -7.65
N GLY A 147 4.64 2.21 -6.78
CA GLY A 147 5.86 2.12 -6.00
C GLY A 147 6.26 3.44 -5.36
N LYS A 148 7.38 3.40 -4.62
CA LYS A 148 8.01 4.58 -4.03
C LYS A 148 9.52 4.41 -4.04
N THR A 149 10.20 5.43 -4.52
CA THR A 149 11.67 5.55 -4.51
C THR A 149 12.13 6.29 -3.25
N GLY A 150 13.30 5.97 -2.75
CA GLY A 150 13.96 6.69 -1.68
C GLY A 150 15.48 6.71 -1.86
N TYR A 151 16.11 7.71 -1.29
CA TYR A 151 17.57 7.80 -1.18
C TYR A 151 17.96 8.70 0.01
N THR A 152 18.82 8.19 0.84
CA THR A 152 19.54 8.99 1.83
C THR A 152 21.03 8.60 1.85
N LYS A 153 21.86 9.36 2.54
CA LYS A 153 23.28 9.02 2.67
C LYS A 153 23.51 7.73 3.46
N LYS A 154 22.69 7.50 4.52
CA LYS A 154 22.77 6.29 5.36
C LYS A 154 22.11 5.08 4.67
N ALA A 155 20.88 5.21 4.23
CA ALA A 155 20.10 4.11 3.65
C ALA A 155 20.47 3.76 2.21
N LYS A 156 21.17 4.67 1.49
CA LYS A 156 21.43 4.56 0.05
C LYS A 156 20.13 4.46 -0.74
N ARG A 157 20.12 3.81 -1.90
CA ARG A 157 18.91 3.65 -2.70
C ARG A 157 17.95 2.65 -2.05
N THR A 158 16.70 3.07 -1.89
CA THR A 158 15.61 2.23 -1.42
C THR A 158 14.47 2.27 -2.44
N LEU A 159 13.88 1.13 -2.70
CA LEU A 159 12.79 1.04 -3.66
C LEU A 159 11.75 0.04 -3.18
N ILE A 160 10.49 0.45 -3.25
CA ILE A 160 9.35 -0.46 -3.16
C ILE A 160 8.60 -0.35 -4.47
N THR A 161 8.25 -1.50 -5.09
CA THR A 161 7.36 -1.52 -6.25
C THR A 161 6.33 -2.63 -6.13
N ARG A 162 5.23 -2.48 -6.86
CA ARG A 162 4.18 -3.49 -7.00
C ARG A 162 3.95 -3.75 -8.47
N ALA A 163 3.86 -5.02 -8.85
CA ALA A 163 3.53 -5.42 -10.21
C ALA A 163 2.45 -6.51 -10.21
N ILE A 164 1.58 -6.47 -11.23
CA ILE A 164 0.49 -7.43 -11.40
C ILE A 164 0.56 -8.01 -12.82
N LYS A 165 0.65 -9.34 -12.93
CA LYS A 165 0.63 -10.08 -14.19
C LYS A 165 -0.22 -11.33 -14.02
N LYS A 166 -1.20 -11.55 -14.94
CA LYS A 166 -2.11 -12.71 -14.87
C LYS A 166 -2.73 -12.91 -13.47
N GLN A 167 -3.10 -11.80 -12.83
CA GLN A 167 -3.68 -11.74 -11.47
C GLN A 167 -2.74 -12.19 -10.32
N VAL A 168 -1.49 -12.51 -10.60
CA VAL A 168 -0.44 -12.63 -9.58
C VAL A 168 0.00 -11.23 -9.21
N ASP A 169 -0.07 -10.90 -7.93
CA ASP A 169 0.17 -9.57 -7.36
C ASP A 169 1.38 -9.64 -6.43
N LEU A 170 2.45 -8.96 -6.79
CA LEU A 170 3.75 -9.06 -6.12
C LEU A 170 4.24 -7.68 -5.68
N ILE A 171 4.87 -7.63 -4.51
CA ILE A 171 5.58 -6.48 -3.99
C ILE A 171 7.05 -6.86 -3.83
N ILE A 172 7.95 -6.02 -4.33
CA ILE A 172 9.40 -6.15 -4.10
C ILE A 172 9.88 -4.92 -3.35
N VAL A 173 10.73 -5.16 -2.36
CA VAL A 173 11.39 -4.11 -1.56
C VAL A 173 12.89 -4.35 -1.57
N THR A 174 13.66 -3.32 -1.86
CA THR A 174 15.12 -3.35 -1.76
C THR A 174 15.64 -2.15 -0.96
N PHE A 175 16.64 -2.40 -0.15
CA PHE A 175 17.47 -1.39 0.52
C PHE A 175 18.91 -1.51 0.05
N ASN A 176 19.59 -0.39 -0.12
CA ASN A 176 20.99 -0.30 -0.55
C ASN A 176 21.27 -1.12 -1.82
N CYS A 177 20.40 -0.99 -2.82
CA CYS A 177 20.54 -1.68 -4.11
C CYS A 177 20.80 -0.67 -5.23
N GLY A 178 22.01 -0.67 -5.82
CA GLY A 178 22.42 0.31 -6.83
C GLY A 178 21.58 0.26 -8.10
N ASN A 179 21.31 -0.95 -8.62
CA ASN A 179 20.52 -1.19 -9.83
C ASN A 179 19.09 -1.66 -9.48
N ASP A 180 18.46 -1.00 -8.52
CA ASP A 180 17.18 -1.41 -7.94
C ASP A 180 16.06 -1.60 -8.97
N PHE A 181 15.92 -0.72 -9.96
CA PHE A 181 14.88 -0.84 -10.98
C PHE A 181 15.07 -2.08 -11.87
N GLU A 182 16.30 -2.31 -12.34
CA GLU A 182 16.64 -3.48 -13.14
C GLU A 182 16.49 -4.77 -12.33
N PHE A 183 16.96 -4.75 -11.07
CA PHE A 183 16.79 -5.86 -10.15
C PHE A 183 15.32 -6.21 -9.94
N HIS A 184 14.45 -5.20 -9.67
CA HIS A 184 13.02 -5.42 -9.50
C HIS A 184 12.37 -6.01 -10.75
N GLN A 185 12.68 -5.46 -11.94
CA GLN A 185 12.14 -5.99 -13.19
C GLN A 185 12.54 -7.46 -13.41
N LYS A 186 13.82 -7.79 -13.24
CA LYS A 186 14.32 -9.16 -13.38
C LYS A 186 13.64 -10.11 -12.38
N LYS A 187 13.52 -9.69 -11.12
CA LYS A 187 12.85 -10.48 -10.08
C LYS A 187 11.36 -10.66 -10.33
N TYR A 188 10.67 -9.68 -10.88
CA TYR A 188 9.28 -9.86 -11.32
C TYR A 188 9.14 -10.91 -12.40
N GLU A 189 9.99 -10.86 -13.44
CA GLU A 189 9.92 -11.86 -14.52
C GLU A 189 10.23 -13.28 -14.02
N GLU A 190 11.17 -13.42 -13.09
CA GLU A 190 11.48 -14.68 -12.42
C GLU A 190 10.27 -15.17 -11.60
N CYS A 191 9.72 -14.32 -10.73
CA CYS A 191 8.60 -14.69 -9.88
C CYS A 191 7.33 -15.00 -10.68
N PHE A 192 7.00 -14.22 -11.73
CA PHE A 192 5.82 -14.47 -12.55
C PHE A 192 5.91 -15.76 -13.38
N LYS A 193 7.11 -16.32 -13.58
CA LYS A 193 7.29 -17.67 -14.15
C LYS A 193 6.96 -18.76 -13.16
N ASN A 194 7.27 -18.52 -11.88
CA ASN A 194 7.19 -19.53 -10.84
C ASN A 194 5.88 -19.48 -10.04
N TYR A 195 5.23 -18.31 -9.97
CA TYR A 195 3.98 -18.12 -9.22
C TYR A 195 2.77 -18.16 -10.13
N GLU A 196 1.69 -18.72 -9.62
CA GLU A 196 0.38 -18.73 -10.26
C GLU A 196 -0.71 -18.26 -9.28
N LYS A 197 -1.86 -17.84 -9.86
CA LYS A 197 -3.06 -17.56 -9.10
C LYS A 197 -3.76 -18.89 -8.79
N LEU A 198 -4.10 -19.10 -7.53
CA LEU A 198 -5.00 -20.16 -7.11
C LEU A 198 -6.32 -19.55 -6.64
N VAL A 199 -7.43 -20.00 -7.20
CA VAL A 199 -8.78 -19.72 -6.69
C VAL A 199 -9.10 -20.83 -5.69
N LEU A 200 -9.12 -20.50 -4.39
CA LEU A 200 -9.52 -21.47 -3.35
C LEU A 200 -11.02 -21.66 -3.36
N PHE A 201 -11.78 -20.58 -3.46
CA PHE A 201 -13.24 -20.59 -3.58
C PHE A 201 -13.67 -19.42 -4.47
N ASP A 202 -14.54 -19.70 -5.43
CA ASP A 202 -15.18 -18.67 -6.22
C ASP A 202 -16.24 -17.94 -5.39
N LYS A 203 -16.54 -16.70 -5.76
CA LYS A 203 -17.67 -15.93 -5.25
C LYS A 203 -18.97 -16.75 -5.26
N GLY A 204 -19.79 -16.55 -4.25
CA GLY A 204 -21.09 -17.22 -4.11
C GLY A 204 -21.17 -18.09 -2.88
N VAL A 205 -22.23 -18.89 -2.81
CA VAL A 205 -22.47 -19.82 -1.71
C VAL A 205 -21.78 -21.14 -2.03
N ARG A 206 -21.02 -21.68 -1.07
CA ARG A 206 -20.28 -22.95 -1.22
C ARG A 206 -20.56 -23.86 -0.04
N ASP A 207 -20.84 -25.13 -0.37
CA ASP A 207 -20.87 -26.19 0.64
C ASP A 207 -19.45 -26.65 0.95
N ILE A 208 -19.08 -26.61 2.22
CA ILE A 208 -17.81 -27.14 2.70
C ILE A 208 -18.13 -28.09 3.86
N LYS A 209 -18.05 -29.38 3.58
CA LYS A 209 -18.30 -30.46 4.53
C LYS A 209 -19.67 -30.36 5.23
N GLY A 210 -20.71 -30.09 4.48
CA GLY A 210 -22.10 -29.96 4.97
C GLY A 210 -22.43 -28.62 5.63
N ASN A 211 -21.55 -27.65 5.57
CA ASN A 211 -21.82 -26.29 6.03
C ASN A 211 -21.74 -25.31 4.87
N TRP A 212 -22.74 -24.45 4.76
CA TRP A 212 -22.83 -23.47 3.68
C TRP A 212 -22.20 -22.13 4.11
N TYR A 213 -21.32 -21.60 3.26
CA TYR A 213 -20.62 -20.33 3.48
C TYR A 213 -20.77 -19.40 2.28
N LEU A 214 -20.96 -18.10 2.55
CA LEU A 214 -21.03 -17.07 1.51
C LEU A 214 -19.65 -16.43 1.33
N PHE A 215 -19.12 -16.52 0.11
CA PHE A 215 -17.96 -15.78 -0.36
C PHE A 215 -18.45 -14.59 -1.18
N GLU A 216 -18.33 -13.37 -0.62
CA GLU A 216 -18.74 -12.12 -1.29
C GLU A 216 -17.84 -11.78 -2.50
N ASN A 217 -16.64 -12.31 -2.50
CA ASN A 217 -15.67 -12.23 -3.59
C ASN A 217 -14.91 -13.55 -3.71
N ASP A 218 -14.25 -13.77 -4.85
CA ASP A 218 -13.34 -14.91 -5.00
C ASP A 218 -12.26 -14.89 -3.91
N LEU A 219 -12.03 -16.03 -3.27
CA LEU A 219 -10.93 -16.22 -2.34
C LEU A 219 -9.68 -16.64 -3.12
N LEU A 220 -8.81 -15.66 -3.37
CA LEU A 220 -7.63 -15.83 -4.19
C LEU A 220 -6.35 -15.92 -3.36
N MET A 221 -5.39 -16.70 -3.84
CA MET A 221 -4.02 -16.76 -3.36
C MET A 221 -3.04 -16.81 -4.53
N SER A 222 -1.83 -16.26 -4.33
CA SER A 222 -0.69 -16.57 -5.18
C SER A 222 0.11 -17.69 -4.51
N LYS A 223 0.48 -18.70 -5.28
CA LYS A 223 1.32 -19.81 -4.82
C LYS A 223 2.44 -20.06 -5.83
N GLU A 224 3.54 -20.65 -5.41
CA GLU A 224 4.47 -21.29 -6.35
C GLU A 224 3.80 -22.50 -7.00
N LYS A 225 4.19 -22.82 -8.23
CA LYS A 225 3.55 -23.88 -9.01
C LYS A 225 3.59 -25.24 -8.28
N ASP A 226 4.70 -25.50 -7.61
CA ASP A 226 4.94 -26.78 -6.91
C ASP A 226 4.48 -26.78 -5.45
N GLU A 227 3.94 -25.65 -4.95
CA GLU A 227 3.42 -25.56 -3.57
C GLU A 227 2.04 -26.20 -3.44
N SER A 228 1.87 -26.98 -2.36
CA SER A 228 0.56 -27.44 -1.94
C SER A 228 -0.14 -26.39 -1.09
N VAL A 229 -1.43 -26.19 -1.32
CA VAL A 229 -2.28 -25.34 -0.48
C VAL A 229 -3.38 -26.21 0.13
N SER A 230 -3.53 -26.13 1.43
CA SER A 230 -4.60 -26.79 2.18
C SER A 230 -5.28 -25.82 3.13
N TYR A 231 -6.47 -26.21 3.62
CA TYR A 231 -7.19 -25.44 4.61
C TYR A 231 -7.87 -26.31 5.64
N LEU A 232 -8.05 -25.75 6.83
CA LEU A 232 -8.90 -26.31 7.90
C LEU A 232 -9.93 -25.29 8.31
N ILE A 233 -11.14 -25.73 8.64
CA ILE A 233 -12.21 -24.87 9.16
C ILE A 233 -12.50 -25.27 10.60
N HIS A 234 -12.46 -24.30 11.49
CA HIS A 234 -12.83 -24.44 12.89
C HIS A 234 -13.52 -23.16 13.37
N ASN A 235 -14.68 -23.31 14.01
CA ASN A 235 -15.46 -22.18 14.57
C ASN A 235 -15.70 -21.01 13.58
N GLU A 236 -16.13 -21.32 12.35
CA GLU A 236 -16.34 -20.34 11.29
C GLU A 236 -15.09 -19.53 10.89
N GLU A 237 -13.91 -20.02 11.23
CA GLU A 237 -12.63 -19.52 10.75
C GLU A 237 -11.97 -20.56 9.84
N MET A 238 -11.49 -20.12 8.67
CA MET A 238 -10.71 -20.94 7.76
C MET A 238 -9.23 -20.62 7.96
N PHE A 239 -8.46 -21.62 8.34
CA PHE A 239 -7.00 -21.58 8.49
C PHE A 239 -6.37 -22.11 7.21
N ILE A 240 -5.55 -21.31 6.56
CA ILE A 240 -4.94 -21.63 5.27
C ILE A 240 -3.47 -21.95 5.48
N TYR A 241 -3.02 -23.03 4.89
CA TYR A 241 -1.66 -23.54 4.96
C TYR A 241 -1.04 -23.65 3.58
N ARG A 242 0.26 -23.45 3.49
CA ARG A 242 1.11 -23.65 2.32
C ARG A 242 2.25 -24.55 2.71
N ASN A 243 2.41 -25.70 2.03
CA ASN A 243 3.38 -26.74 2.40
C ASN A 243 3.33 -27.04 3.92
N GLN A 244 2.11 -27.23 4.47
CA GLN A 244 1.82 -27.46 5.89
C GLN A 244 2.16 -26.29 6.84
N THR A 245 2.70 -25.18 6.33
CA THR A 245 2.98 -23.99 7.13
C THR A 245 1.75 -23.07 7.15
N TYR A 246 1.34 -22.65 8.35
CA TYR A 246 0.25 -21.68 8.52
C TYR A 246 0.58 -20.35 7.85
N ILE A 247 -0.38 -19.83 7.04
CA ILE A 247 -0.24 -18.57 6.30
C ILE A 247 -1.17 -17.49 6.86
N LYS A 248 -2.45 -17.78 6.96
CA LYS A 248 -3.46 -16.83 7.43
C LYS A 248 -4.73 -17.52 7.84
N LYS A 249 -5.55 -16.81 8.61
CA LYS A 249 -6.95 -17.18 8.83
C LYS A 249 -7.89 -16.14 8.25
N ILE A 250 -9.05 -16.57 7.87
CA ILE A 250 -10.17 -15.73 7.43
C ILE A 250 -11.44 -16.14 8.15
N LYS A 251 -12.24 -15.16 8.54
CA LYS A 251 -13.56 -15.42 9.11
C LYS A 251 -14.52 -15.74 7.98
N LEU A 252 -15.26 -16.83 8.11
CA LEU A 252 -16.26 -17.24 7.15
C LEU A 252 -17.65 -16.71 7.55
N LYS A 253 -18.41 -16.30 6.56
CA LYS A 253 -19.82 -15.91 6.74
C LYS A 253 -20.68 -17.12 6.48
N ARG A 254 -21.22 -17.72 7.56
CA ARG A 254 -22.11 -18.84 7.43
C ARG A 254 -23.39 -18.41 6.72
N TYR A 255 -23.75 -19.15 5.68
CA TYR A 255 -24.98 -18.93 4.93
C TYR A 255 -26.12 -19.75 5.56
N ARG A 256 -27.19 -19.09 6.00
CA ARG A 256 -28.39 -19.74 6.58
C ARG A 256 -29.53 -19.63 5.58
N PHE A 257 -30.42 -20.61 5.57
CA PHE A 257 -31.53 -20.64 4.64
C PHE A 257 -32.43 -19.37 4.72
N ARG A 258 -32.51 -18.77 5.87
CA ARG A 258 -33.18 -17.49 6.10
C ARG A 258 -32.58 -16.33 5.30
N ASP A 259 -31.27 -16.36 5.01
CA ASP A 259 -30.57 -15.32 4.27
C ASP A 259 -30.91 -15.38 2.76
N PHE A 260 -31.31 -16.55 2.27
CA PHE A 260 -31.82 -16.75 0.92
C PHE A 260 -33.18 -16.02 0.69
N TYR A 261 -34.09 -16.11 1.64
CA TYR A 261 -35.36 -15.38 1.57
C TYR A 261 -35.18 -13.87 1.60
N LEU A 262 -34.24 -13.36 2.42
CA LEU A 262 -33.97 -11.94 2.50
C LEU A 262 -33.30 -11.41 1.22
N MET A 263 -32.54 -12.24 0.51
CA MET A 263 -31.91 -11.86 -0.78
C MET A 263 -33.00 -11.77 -1.87
N ILE A 264 -33.88 -12.76 -1.99
CA ILE A 264 -34.98 -12.74 -2.96
C ILE A 264 -35.94 -11.58 -2.69
N LEU A 265 -36.27 -11.29 -1.41
CA LEU A 265 -37.14 -10.17 -1.06
C LEU A 265 -36.51 -8.82 -1.39
N LYS A 266 -35.18 -8.68 -1.30
CA LYS A 266 -34.50 -7.44 -1.73
C LYS A 266 -34.56 -7.24 -3.24
N ASP A 267 -34.35 -8.30 -4.01
CA ASP A 267 -34.42 -8.22 -5.47
C ASP A 267 -35.85 -7.94 -5.97
N LEU A 268 -36.88 -8.42 -5.24
CA LEU A 268 -38.29 -8.15 -5.55
C LEU A 268 -38.80 -6.76 -5.11
N VAL A 269 -38.12 -6.08 -4.22
CA VAL A 269 -38.53 -4.75 -3.70
C VAL A 269 -37.83 -3.61 -4.47
N TYR A 270 -36.81 -3.89 -5.26
CA TYR A 270 -36.06 -2.91 -6.06
C TYR A 270 -36.27 -3.02 -7.58
N GLU A 271 -37.21 -3.88 -8.05
CA GLU A 271 -37.85 -3.79 -9.36
C GLU A 271 -39.18 -3.00 -9.27
#